data_40437754ccdbd94f537ef63589de590a
#
_entry.id   40437754ccdbd94f537ef63589de590a
#
_cell.length_a   1.000
_cell.length_b   1.000
_cell.length_c   1.000
_cell.angle_alpha   90.00
_cell.angle_beta   90.00
_cell.angle_gamma   90.00
#
_symmetry.space_group_name_H-M   'P 1'
#
loop_
_entity.id
_entity.type
_entity.pdbx_description
1 polymer ?
#
loop_
_entity_poly.entity_id
_entity_poly.type
_entity_poly.pdbx_seq_one_letter_code
_entity_poly.pdbx_strand_id
1 'polypeptide(L)'
;ESGAFLFGNTGETLASADLVIANLEGPITDHASVSETSVIGARDNYVFTFDPSIARLLHEEHIGVVNLGNNHSLNFGKEGVARTKAYLTDAGVAYFGSPLSEDEHFLIRDIRGTRVALVNYNEFVWQGKEKALADIVEVRGEADVVILYTHWGTEYVPATDKMKRLAREFVDAGVDLIIGSHPHVIQETEVYQGKTIYYSLGNFIFDQYFSPETTAGLLVRATYDPATEQFSFEDIPVTLKNTGQTVLTQK
;
A
#
# COMPACT_ATOMS: atom_id res chain seq x y z
N GLU A 1 -5.39 -24.71 -5.17
CA GLU A 1 -6.17 -23.68 -5.87
C GLU A 1 -5.20 -22.63 -6.40
N SER A 2 -5.46 -22.05 -7.57
CA SER A 2 -4.56 -21.02 -8.12
C SER A 2 -4.63 -19.77 -7.25
N GLY A 3 -3.51 -19.06 -7.08
CA GLY A 3 -3.49 -17.81 -6.31
C GLY A 3 -4.50 -16.75 -6.79
N ALA A 4 -4.90 -16.80 -8.06
CA ALA A 4 -5.98 -15.99 -8.64
C ALA A 4 -7.32 -16.11 -7.88
N PHE A 5 -7.57 -17.22 -7.18
CA PHE A 5 -8.73 -17.38 -6.31
C PHE A 5 -8.84 -16.29 -5.25
N LEU A 6 -7.71 -15.81 -4.72
CA LEU A 6 -7.67 -14.78 -3.67
C LEU A 6 -8.31 -13.46 -4.13
N PHE A 7 -8.21 -13.14 -5.43
CA PHE A 7 -8.71 -11.89 -6.01
C PHE A 7 -10.21 -11.91 -6.34
N GLY A 8 -10.86 -13.07 -6.25
CA GLY A 8 -12.30 -13.21 -6.42
C GLY A 8 -12.81 -12.63 -7.75
N ASN A 9 -13.71 -11.65 -7.65
CA ASN A 9 -14.26 -10.94 -8.80
C ASN A 9 -13.69 -9.52 -8.96
N THR A 10 -12.53 -9.22 -8.36
CA THR A 10 -11.90 -7.90 -8.43
C THR A 10 -11.03 -7.71 -9.69
N GLY A 11 -10.65 -8.79 -10.36
CA GLY A 11 -9.70 -8.78 -11.49
C GLY A 11 -10.06 -7.81 -12.62
N GLU A 12 -11.34 -7.77 -13.06
CA GLU A 12 -11.77 -6.81 -14.11
C GLU A 12 -11.63 -5.35 -13.64
N THR A 13 -11.89 -5.10 -12.35
CA THR A 13 -11.73 -3.76 -11.75
C THR A 13 -10.26 -3.35 -11.75
N LEU A 14 -9.36 -4.25 -11.37
CA LEU A 14 -7.91 -4.00 -11.38
C LEU A 14 -7.40 -3.81 -12.81
N ALA A 15 -7.77 -4.70 -13.75
CA ALA A 15 -7.35 -4.63 -15.15
C ALA A 15 -7.82 -3.37 -15.89
N SER A 16 -8.87 -2.69 -15.39
CA SER A 16 -9.41 -1.47 -16.00
C SER A 16 -8.63 -0.20 -15.67
N ALA A 17 -7.66 -0.25 -14.76
CA ALA A 17 -6.82 0.88 -14.37
C ALA A 17 -5.54 0.94 -15.20
N ASP A 18 -5.01 2.14 -15.45
CA ASP A 18 -3.72 2.34 -16.12
C ASP A 18 -2.54 1.91 -15.24
N LEU A 19 -2.72 2.00 -13.92
CA LEU A 19 -1.75 1.56 -12.92
C LEU A 19 -2.50 1.11 -11.66
N VAL A 20 -2.18 -0.06 -11.16
CA VAL A 20 -2.63 -0.54 -9.85
C VAL A 20 -1.45 -0.53 -8.88
N ILE A 21 -1.67 0.05 -7.71
CA ILE A 21 -0.68 0.18 -6.66
C ILE A 21 -1.23 -0.48 -5.39
N ALA A 22 -0.41 -1.28 -4.72
CA ALA A 22 -0.79 -1.94 -3.47
C ALA A 22 0.30 -1.81 -2.39
N ASN A 23 -0.07 -1.94 -1.12
CA ASN A 23 0.88 -2.18 -0.04
C ASN A 23 1.17 -3.68 0.05
N LEU A 24 2.44 -4.07 -0.12
CA LEU A 24 2.90 -5.45 0.09
C LEU A 24 3.43 -5.56 1.51
N GLU A 25 2.58 -5.98 2.43
CA GLU A 25 2.85 -5.98 3.86
C GLU A 25 3.54 -7.27 4.30
N GLY A 26 4.77 -7.43 3.87
CA GLY A 26 5.64 -8.56 4.18
C GLY A 26 6.65 -8.83 3.07
N PRO A 27 7.74 -9.55 3.35
CA PRO A 27 8.71 -9.93 2.35
C PRO A 27 8.23 -11.13 1.53
N ILE A 28 8.78 -11.27 0.31
CA ILE A 28 8.69 -12.48 -0.51
C ILE A 28 10.01 -13.23 -0.37
N THR A 29 9.98 -14.45 0.16
CA THR A 29 11.16 -15.28 0.33
C THR A 29 10.85 -16.76 0.10
N ASP A 30 11.89 -17.59 -0.02
CA ASP A 30 11.79 -19.06 -0.06
C ASP A 30 11.89 -19.69 1.35
N HIS A 31 11.87 -18.87 2.41
CA HIS A 31 11.80 -19.35 3.78
C HIS A 31 10.36 -19.74 4.16
N ALA A 32 10.23 -20.65 5.11
CA ALA A 32 8.93 -20.91 5.72
C ALA A 32 8.52 -19.74 6.64
N SER A 33 7.24 -19.39 6.65
CA SER A 33 6.70 -18.42 7.59
C SER A 33 6.81 -18.94 9.02
N VAL A 34 7.39 -18.16 9.91
CA VAL A 34 7.49 -18.50 11.34
C VAL A 34 6.10 -18.52 11.96
N SER A 35 5.20 -17.63 11.51
CA SER A 35 3.81 -17.54 11.96
C SER A 35 3.03 -18.84 11.81
N GLU A 36 3.31 -19.68 10.80
CA GLU A 36 2.59 -20.95 10.55
C GLU A 36 2.72 -21.97 11.69
N THR A 37 3.80 -21.91 12.44
CA THR A 37 4.09 -22.86 13.54
C THR A 37 4.13 -22.19 14.90
N SER A 38 3.89 -20.87 14.97
CA SER A 38 3.89 -20.12 16.21
C SER A 38 2.53 -20.16 16.92
N VAL A 39 2.51 -19.79 18.19
CA VAL A 39 1.27 -19.69 18.97
C VAL A 39 0.59 -18.36 18.61
N ILE A 40 -0.72 -18.40 18.33
CA ILE A 40 -1.50 -17.18 18.03
C ILE A 40 -1.34 -16.15 19.15
N GLY A 41 -0.95 -14.94 18.78
CA GLY A 41 -0.68 -13.83 19.69
C GLY A 41 0.70 -13.85 20.33
N ALA A 42 1.53 -14.86 20.08
CA ALA A 42 2.95 -14.80 20.44
C ALA A 42 3.71 -13.81 19.53
N ARG A 43 4.84 -13.32 20.02
CA ARG A 43 5.62 -12.29 19.32
C ARG A 43 6.11 -12.73 17.92
N ASP A 44 6.40 -14.00 17.75
CA ASP A 44 6.83 -14.62 16.49
C ASP A 44 5.65 -14.94 15.54
N ASN A 45 4.40 -14.86 16.01
CA ASN A 45 3.22 -15.00 15.16
C ASN A 45 3.08 -13.90 14.10
N TYR A 46 3.80 -12.79 14.28
CA TYR A 46 3.86 -11.68 13.32
C TYR A 46 5.05 -11.76 12.37
N VAL A 47 5.83 -12.85 12.39
CA VAL A 47 6.97 -13.06 11.50
C VAL A 47 6.58 -14.01 10.38
N PHE A 48 6.16 -13.45 9.28
CA PHE A 48 5.70 -14.18 8.09
C PHE A 48 6.41 -13.71 6.81
N THR A 49 6.30 -14.51 5.76
CA THR A 49 6.79 -14.22 4.42
C THR A 49 5.80 -14.77 3.40
N PHE A 50 5.82 -14.23 2.20
CA PHE A 50 5.04 -14.74 1.07
C PHE A 50 5.89 -15.68 0.20
N ASP A 51 5.25 -16.68 -0.39
CA ASP A 51 5.88 -17.58 -1.36
C ASP A 51 6.35 -16.79 -2.61
N PRO A 52 7.48 -17.15 -3.24
CA PRO A 52 7.99 -16.49 -4.45
C PRO A 52 6.99 -16.39 -5.60
N SER A 53 6.03 -17.31 -5.72
CA SER A 53 4.98 -17.27 -6.73
C SER A 53 4.06 -16.05 -6.63
N ILE A 54 4.02 -15.40 -5.44
CA ILE A 54 3.20 -14.20 -5.23
C ILE A 54 3.65 -13.04 -6.12
N ALA A 55 4.95 -12.87 -6.38
CA ALA A 55 5.43 -11.82 -7.26
C ALA A 55 4.82 -11.95 -8.68
N ARG A 56 4.79 -13.17 -9.21
CA ARG A 56 4.16 -13.44 -10.50
C ARG A 56 2.63 -13.26 -10.46
N LEU A 57 1.99 -13.71 -9.39
CA LEU A 57 0.55 -13.53 -9.19
C LEU A 57 0.16 -12.04 -9.18
N LEU A 58 0.93 -11.18 -8.50
CA LEU A 58 0.70 -9.73 -8.50
C LEU A 58 0.69 -9.18 -9.94
N HIS A 59 1.66 -9.59 -10.76
CA HIS A 59 1.73 -9.20 -12.18
C HIS A 59 0.51 -9.71 -12.98
N GLU A 60 0.15 -10.98 -12.81
CA GLU A 60 -1.00 -11.61 -13.50
C GLU A 60 -2.33 -10.93 -13.13
N GLU A 61 -2.46 -10.43 -11.91
CA GLU A 61 -3.63 -9.69 -11.40
C GLU A 61 -3.51 -8.17 -11.58
N HIS A 62 -2.65 -7.73 -12.50
CA HIS A 62 -2.45 -6.33 -12.90
C HIS A 62 -1.91 -5.39 -11.82
N ILE A 63 -1.40 -5.89 -10.71
CA ILE A 63 -0.72 -5.06 -9.71
C ILE A 63 0.68 -4.73 -10.22
N GLY A 64 0.82 -3.55 -10.80
CA GLY A 64 2.06 -3.12 -11.47
C GLY A 64 3.10 -2.51 -10.53
N VAL A 65 2.68 -2.03 -9.35
CA VAL A 65 3.57 -1.38 -8.38
C VAL A 65 3.17 -1.77 -6.97
N VAL A 66 4.16 -2.03 -6.11
CA VAL A 66 3.92 -2.26 -4.68
C VAL A 66 4.74 -1.32 -3.80
N ASN A 67 4.14 -0.91 -2.67
CA ASN A 67 4.84 -0.22 -1.59
C ASN A 67 5.48 -1.24 -0.65
N LEU A 68 6.79 -1.11 -0.40
CA LEU A 68 7.57 -1.94 0.53
C LEU A 68 7.87 -1.22 1.86
N GLY A 69 7.46 0.02 2.01
CA GLY A 69 7.72 0.80 3.22
C GLY A 69 6.69 0.55 4.31
N ASN A 70 6.77 -0.60 4.98
CA ASN A 70 5.90 -1.00 6.09
C ASN A 70 6.68 -1.72 7.21
N ASN A 71 6.01 -2.01 8.32
CA ASN A 71 6.61 -2.62 9.51
C ASN A 71 6.98 -4.09 9.34
N HIS A 72 6.42 -4.81 8.34
CA HIS A 72 6.67 -6.23 8.10
C HIS A 72 7.73 -6.52 7.06
N SER A 73 8.15 -5.55 6.27
CA SER A 73 9.14 -5.75 5.19
C SER A 73 10.48 -6.28 5.70
N LEU A 74 10.84 -6.04 6.98
CA LEU A 74 12.06 -6.54 7.64
C LEU A 74 11.86 -7.85 8.41
N ASN A 75 10.74 -8.55 8.28
CA ASN A 75 10.51 -9.80 9.00
C ASN A 75 11.62 -10.84 8.80
N PHE A 76 12.25 -10.86 7.64
CA PHE A 76 13.41 -11.69 7.32
C PHE A 76 14.68 -10.84 7.08
N GLY A 77 14.79 -9.69 7.74
CA GLY A 77 15.94 -8.82 7.70
C GLY A 77 16.24 -8.23 6.31
N LYS A 78 17.46 -7.71 6.14
CA LYS A 78 17.92 -7.12 4.86
C LYS A 78 17.94 -8.14 3.72
N GLU A 79 18.20 -9.41 4.01
CA GLU A 79 18.16 -10.48 3.00
C GLU A 79 16.74 -10.68 2.47
N GLY A 80 15.73 -10.72 3.33
CA GLY A 80 14.32 -10.79 2.92
C GLY A 80 13.91 -9.65 2.02
N VAL A 81 14.31 -8.41 2.33
CA VAL A 81 14.07 -7.25 1.47
C VAL A 81 14.75 -7.41 0.11
N ALA A 82 16.01 -7.83 0.08
CA ALA A 82 16.75 -8.03 -1.17
C ALA A 82 16.09 -9.11 -2.05
N ARG A 83 15.67 -10.23 -1.46
CA ARG A 83 14.94 -11.30 -2.17
C ARG A 83 13.60 -10.81 -2.71
N THR A 84 12.83 -10.08 -1.91
CA THR A 84 11.57 -9.47 -2.33
C THR A 84 11.75 -8.60 -3.57
N LYS A 85 12.73 -7.69 -3.54
CA LYS A 85 13.05 -6.82 -4.69
C LYS A 85 13.44 -7.62 -5.92
N ALA A 86 14.23 -8.69 -5.77
CA ALA A 86 14.62 -9.56 -6.88
C ALA A 86 13.41 -10.27 -7.50
N TYR A 87 12.55 -10.92 -6.69
CA TYR A 87 11.36 -11.60 -7.20
C TYR A 87 10.37 -10.64 -7.89
N LEU A 88 10.16 -9.44 -7.33
CA LEU A 88 9.30 -8.42 -7.94
C LEU A 88 9.87 -7.97 -9.30
N THR A 89 11.18 -7.70 -9.36
CA THR A 89 11.86 -7.30 -10.60
C THR A 89 11.75 -8.39 -11.67
N ASP A 90 12.00 -9.65 -11.31
CA ASP A 90 11.89 -10.79 -12.24
C ASP A 90 10.46 -11.00 -12.74
N ALA A 91 9.46 -10.67 -11.93
CA ALA A 91 8.05 -10.72 -12.31
C ALA A 91 7.56 -9.48 -13.09
N GLY A 92 8.38 -8.42 -13.21
CA GLY A 92 7.98 -7.18 -13.85
C GLY A 92 7.08 -6.28 -13.01
N VAL A 93 7.06 -6.49 -11.68
CA VAL A 93 6.35 -5.63 -10.71
C VAL A 93 7.34 -4.59 -10.17
N ALA A 94 7.02 -3.33 -10.33
CA ALA A 94 7.82 -2.25 -9.77
C ALA A 94 7.54 -2.10 -8.26
N TYR A 95 8.44 -1.43 -7.57
CA TYR A 95 8.27 -1.16 -6.14
C TYR A 95 8.83 0.21 -5.77
N PHE A 96 8.36 0.74 -4.65
CA PHE A 96 8.86 1.94 -3.99
C PHE A 96 8.72 1.80 -2.48
N GLY A 97 9.30 2.74 -1.74
CA GLY A 97 9.38 2.65 -0.30
C GLY A 97 10.36 1.57 0.15
N SER A 98 10.91 1.75 1.32
CA SER A 98 11.83 0.77 1.92
C SER A 98 11.83 0.90 3.43
N PRO A 99 12.00 -0.21 4.17
CA PRO A 99 12.29 -0.15 5.59
C PRO A 99 13.77 0.20 5.87
N LEU A 100 14.61 0.29 4.84
CA LEU A 100 16.04 0.59 4.95
C LEU A 100 16.27 2.08 4.64
N SER A 101 17.06 2.73 5.47
CA SER A 101 17.31 4.17 5.37
C SER A 101 18.18 4.60 4.20
N GLU A 102 18.94 3.68 3.67
CA GLU A 102 19.87 3.87 2.55
C GLU A 102 19.25 3.68 1.17
N ASP A 103 18.00 3.18 1.10
CA ASP A 103 17.30 2.91 -0.15
C ASP A 103 16.52 4.13 -0.65
N GLU A 104 16.18 4.14 -1.93
CA GLU A 104 15.22 5.08 -2.51
C GLU A 104 13.81 4.79 -1.99
N HIS A 105 13.09 5.85 -1.58
CA HIS A 105 11.78 5.75 -0.99
C HIS A 105 10.65 6.17 -1.94
N PHE A 106 10.98 6.61 -3.15
CA PHE A 106 10.01 7.05 -4.16
C PHE A 106 10.23 6.37 -5.52
N LEU A 107 9.25 6.49 -6.38
CA LEU A 107 9.26 6.03 -7.76
C LEU A 107 8.51 7.03 -8.64
N ILE A 108 9.11 7.48 -9.74
CA ILE A 108 8.42 8.30 -10.73
C ILE A 108 8.05 7.45 -11.94
N ARG A 109 6.80 7.55 -12.40
CA ARG A 109 6.26 6.86 -13.57
C ARG A 109 5.56 7.84 -14.51
N ASP A 110 5.75 7.65 -15.80
CA ASP A 110 4.91 8.29 -16.82
C ASP A 110 3.66 7.42 -17.03
N ILE A 111 2.50 8.01 -16.83
CA ILE A 111 1.20 7.37 -17.06
C ILE A 111 0.46 8.23 -18.07
N ARG A 112 0.47 7.81 -19.33
CA ARG A 112 -0.17 8.52 -20.46
C ARG A 112 0.26 9.99 -20.59
N GLY A 113 1.53 10.27 -20.35
CA GLY A 113 2.10 11.61 -20.44
C GLY A 113 1.99 12.45 -19.17
N THR A 114 1.44 11.89 -18.08
CA THR A 114 1.45 12.50 -16.74
C THR A 114 2.55 11.84 -15.90
N ARG A 115 3.48 12.63 -15.39
CA ARG A 115 4.54 12.14 -14.49
C ARG A 115 4.02 12.07 -13.07
N VAL A 116 3.83 10.86 -12.58
CA VAL A 116 3.33 10.57 -11.24
C VAL A 116 4.47 10.09 -10.35
N ALA A 117 4.73 10.80 -9.26
CA ALA A 117 5.63 10.38 -8.21
C ALA A 117 4.85 9.65 -7.11
N LEU A 118 5.34 8.46 -6.76
CA LEU A 118 4.87 7.64 -5.63
C LEU A 118 5.90 7.77 -4.53
N VAL A 119 5.55 8.37 -3.41
CA VAL A 119 6.43 8.57 -2.26
C VAL A 119 5.92 7.74 -1.09
N ASN A 120 6.81 7.20 -0.27
CA ASN A 120 6.45 6.44 0.92
C ASN A 120 6.69 7.24 2.20
N TYR A 121 5.74 7.14 3.14
CA TYR A 121 5.94 7.45 4.54
C TYR A 121 5.71 6.21 5.38
N ASN A 122 6.75 5.74 6.09
CA ASN A 122 6.66 4.64 7.04
C ASN A 122 6.91 5.18 8.46
N GLU A 123 5.89 5.15 9.33
CA GLU A 123 5.98 5.63 10.71
C GLU A 123 6.93 4.79 11.58
N PHE A 124 7.22 3.56 11.16
CA PHE A 124 7.99 2.57 11.93
C PHE A 124 9.49 2.60 11.64
N VAL A 125 9.96 3.53 10.80
CA VAL A 125 11.39 3.71 10.53
C VAL A 125 11.93 4.99 11.17
N TRP A 126 13.22 4.97 11.51
CA TRP A 126 13.90 6.13 12.07
C TRP A 126 13.89 7.31 11.07
N GLN A 127 13.49 8.49 11.55
CA GLN A 127 13.37 9.70 10.73
C GLN A 127 12.45 9.55 9.50
N GLY A 128 11.45 8.67 9.56
CA GLY A 128 10.55 8.42 8.43
C GLY A 128 9.84 9.68 7.93
N LYS A 129 9.43 10.57 8.84
CA LYS A 129 8.80 11.84 8.48
C LYS A 129 9.75 12.77 7.73
N GLU A 130 10.94 12.98 8.27
CA GLU A 130 11.95 13.86 7.69
C GLU A 130 12.37 13.38 6.29
N LYS A 131 12.47 12.07 6.11
CA LYS A 131 12.76 11.46 4.80
C LYS A 131 11.63 11.67 3.83
N ALA A 132 10.39 11.36 4.22
CA ALA A 132 9.23 11.56 3.37
C ALA A 132 9.08 13.03 2.93
N LEU A 133 9.31 13.99 3.82
CA LEU A 133 9.30 15.41 3.49
C LEU A 133 10.43 15.78 2.50
N ALA A 134 11.64 15.23 2.67
CA ALA A 134 12.73 15.46 1.74
C ALA A 134 12.42 14.88 0.35
N ASP A 135 11.92 13.65 0.28
CA ASP A 135 11.52 12.99 -0.96
C ASP A 135 10.39 13.76 -1.68
N ILE A 136 9.38 14.26 -0.93
CA ILE A 136 8.29 15.09 -1.50
C ILE A 136 8.88 16.35 -2.16
N VAL A 137 9.78 17.05 -1.48
CA VAL A 137 10.42 18.25 -2.01
C VAL A 137 11.24 17.93 -3.27
N GLU A 138 11.98 16.82 -3.25
CA GLU A 138 12.80 16.36 -4.37
C GLU A 138 11.93 16.07 -5.60
N VAL A 139 10.90 15.24 -5.45
CA VAL A 139 10.08 14.80 -6.58
C VAL A 139 9.13 15.89 -7.09
N ARG A 140 8.77 16.89 -6.26
CA ARG A 140 7.80 17.93 -6.65
C ARG A 140 8.23 18.74 -7.87
N GLY A 141 9.54 18.93 -8.05
CA GLY A 141 10.11 19.61 -9.23
C GLY A 141 10.14 18.74 -10.50
N GLU A 142 9.90 17.44 -10.36
CA GLU A 142 10.05 16.45 -11.40
C GLU A 142 8.74 15.77 -11.82
N ALA A 143 7.67 15.87 -11.03
CA ALA A 143 6.40 15.21 -11.25
C ALA A 143 5.24 16.18 -11.36
N ASP A 144 4.26 15.84 -12.20
CA ASP A 144 2.99 16.56 -12.31
C ASP A 144 2.09 16.27 -11.10
N VAL A 145 2.15 15.04 -10.60
CA VAL A 145 1.35 14.54 -9.47
C VAL A 145 2.25 13.85 -8.45
N VAL A 146 2.05 14.14 -7.17
CA VAL A 146 2.71 13.47 -6.05
C VAL A 146 1.68 12.73 -5.21
N ILE A 147 1.77 11.40 -5.15
CA ILE A 147 0.93 10.53 -4.33
C ILE A 147 1.78 9.99 -3.18
N LEU A 148 1.35 10.24 -1.95
CA LEU A 148 2.00 9.72 -0.75
C LEU A 148 1.29 8.47 -0.25
N TYR A 149 1.99 7.35 -0.23
CA TYR A 149 1.56 6.13 0.43
C TYR A 149 2.10 6.11 1.86
N THR A 150 1.18 6.00 2.83
CA THR A 150 1.54 6.00 4.25
C THR A 150 1.28 4.64 4.88
N HIS A 151 2.22 4.22 5.74
CA HIS A 151 2.04 3.08 6.63
C HIS A 151 2.20 3.59 8.06
N TRP A 152 1.08 3.85 8.75
CA TRP A 152 1.02 4.67 9.94
C TRP A 152 -0.13 4.37 10.90
N GLY A 153 -0.07 4.95 12.09
CA GLY A 153 -1.16 4.98 13.05
C GLY A 153 -1.18 3.77 13.99
N THR A 154 -2.35 3.46 14.48
CA THR A 154 -2.59 2.36 15.41
C THR A 154 -3.64 1.42 14.82
N GLU A 155 -3.41 0.12 14.94
CA GLU A 155 -4.31 -0.90 14.43
C GLU A 155 -5.70 -0.80 15.08
N TYR A 156 -6.73 -1.04 14.29
CA TYR A 156 -8.14 -1.23 14.67
C TYR A 156 -8.81 -0.02 15.35
N VAL A 157 -8.24 1.18 15.20
CA VAL A 157 -8.82 2.42 15.77
C VAL A 157 -8.99 3.50 14.70
N PRO A 158 -9.85 4.52 14.93
CA PRO A 158 -9.99 5.68 14.04
C PRO A 158 -8.68 6.47 13.87
N ALA A 159 -8.61 7.29 12.81
CA ALA A 159 -7.46 8.16 12.58
C ALA A 159 -7.26 9.14 13.73
N THR A 160 -6.03 9.19 14.22
CA THR A 160 -5.66 10.02 15.38
C THR A 160 -5.43 11.48 14.96
N ASP A 161 -5.54 12.41 15.91
CA ASP A 161 -5.19 13.82 15.67
C ASP A 161 -3.73 14.01 15.24
N LYS A 162 -2.82 13.10 15.65
CA LYS A 162 -1.43 13.07 15.19
C LYS A 162 -1.38 12.78 13.69
N MET A 163 -2.09 11.77 13.22
CA MET A 163 -2.17 11.43 11.80
C MET A 163 -2.75 12.59 10.99
N LYS A 164 -3.84 13.21 11.47
CA LYS A 164 -4.48 14.35 10.79
C LYS A 164 -3.56 15.56 10.64
N ARG A 165 -2.83 15.91 11.69
CA ARG A 165 -1.83 17.00 11.63
C ARG A 165 -0.71 16.66 10.63
N LEU A 166 -0.21 15.44 10.67
CA LEU A 166 0.88 15.00 9.81
C LEU A 166 0.45 14.93 8.34
N ALA A 167 -0.77 14.44 8.06
CA ALA A 167 -1.32 14.43 6.71
C ALA A 167 -1.36 15.84 6.10
N ARG A 168 -1.84 16.81 6.87
CA ARG A 168 -1.91 18.21 6.43
C ARG A 168 -0.51 18.79 6.19
N GLU A 169 0.46 18.45 7.02
CA GLU A 169 1.87 18.85 6.83
C GLU A 169 2.45 18.29 5.51
N PHE A 170 2.12 17.05 5.14
CA PHE A 170 2.52 16.48 3.87
C PHE A 170 1.82 17.15 2.67
N VAL A 171 0.55 17.49 2.80
CA VAL A 171 -0.16 18.26 1.77
C VAL A 171 0.45 19.65 1.61
N ASP A 172 0.77 20.33 2.73
CA ASP A 172 1.44 21.64 2.71
C ASP A 172 2.84 21.56 2.06
N ALA A 173 3.50 20.40 2.13
CA ALA A 173 4.79 20.15 1.46
C ALA A 173 4.66 19.84 -0.05
N GLY A 174 3.45 19.63 -0.58
CA GLY A 174 3.22 19.46 -2.02
C GLY A 174 2.64 18.11 -2.45
N VAL A 175 2.06 17.32 -1.54
CA VAL A 175 1.36 16.08 -1.87
C VAL A 175 -0.03 16.37 -2.44
N ASP A 176 -0.40 15.69 -3.52
CA ASP A 176 -1.70 15.83 -4.19
C ASP A 176 -2.74 14.82 -3.71
N LEU A 177 -2.30 13.64 -3.25
CA LEU A 177 -3.16 12.56 -2.76
C LEU A 177 -2.43 11.76 -1.69
N ILE A 178 -3.10 11.45 -0.57
CA ILE A 178 -2.57 10.55 0.47
C ILE A 178 -3.41 9.28 0.52
N ILE A 179 -2.73 8.12 0.46
CA ILE A 179 -3.31 6.79 0.60
C ILE A 179 -2.67 6.09 1.80
N GLY A 180 -3.47 5.81 2.82
CA GLY A 180 -3.01 5.23 4.08
C GLY A 180 -3.26 3.73 4.20
N SER A 181 -2.38 3.07 4.95
CA SER A 181 -2.41 1.65 5.32
C SER A 181 -1.91 1.45 6.76
N HIS A 182 -1.93 0.25 7.27
CA HIS A 182 -1.56 -0.24 8.60
C HIS A 182 -2.73 -0.40 9.58
N PRO A 183 -3.71 0.52 9.72
CA PRO A 183 -4.77 0.33 10.73
C PRO A 183 -5.64 -0.91 10.53
N HIS A 184 -5.57 -1.59 9.39
CA HIS A 184 -6.35 -2.80 9.04
C HIS A 184 -7.87 -2.63 9.09
N VAL A 185 -8.34 -1.39 9.20
CA VAL A 185 -9.74 -0.99 9.12
C VAL A 185 -9.86 0.24 8.22
N ILE A 186 -11.00 0.40 7.57
CA ILE A 186 -11.27 1.62 6.81
C ILE A 186 -11.39 2.78 7.81
N GLN A 187 -10.62 3.83 7.61
CA GLN A 187 -10.72 5.07 8.38
C GLN A 187 -11.38 6.16 7.53
N GLU A 188 -11.71 7.29 8.15
CA GLU A 188 -12.32 8.41 7.47
C GLU A 188 -11.47 8.98 6.32
N THR A 189 -12.13 9.68 5.41
CA THR A 189 -11.51 10.46 4.34
C THR A 189 -11.61 11.94 4.68
N GLU A 190 -10.57 12.72 4.42
CA GLU A 190 -10.54 14.17 4.59
C GLU A 190 -10.21 14.86 3.27
N VAL A 191 -10.76 16.05 3.05
CA VAL A 191 -10.29 16.96 2.00
C VAL A 191 -9.67 18.18 2.68
N TYR A 192 -8.36 18.37 2.46
CA TYR A 192 -7.61 19.50 2.98
C TYR A 192 -6.97 20.28 1.83
N GLN A 193 -7.25 21.57 1.73
CA GLN A 193 -6.80 22.44 0.63
C GLN A 193 -7.09 21.87 -0.78
N GLY A 194 -8.24 21.18 -0.94
CA GLY A 194 -8.64 20.55 -2.20
C GLY A 194 -7.93 19.21 -2.49
N LYS A 195 -7.05 18.74 -1.60
CA LYS A 195 -6.37 17.44 -1.74
C LYS A 195 -7.05 16.40 -0.86
N THR A 196 -7.22 15.20 -1.41
CA THR A 196 -7.90 14.10 -0.71
C THR A 196 -6.92 13.25 0.10
N ILE A 197 -7.33 12.90 1.30
CA ILE A 197 -6.57 12.09 2.25
C ILE A 197 -7.44 10.90 2.64
N TYR A 198 -7.04 9.69 2.22
CA TYR A 198 -7.55 8.43 2.74
C TYR A 198 -6.65 7.97 3.87
N TYR A 199 -7.12 8.03 5.11
CA TYR A 199 -6.30 7.68 6.27
C TYR A 199 -5.97 6.20 6.37
N SER A 200 -6.89 5.32 5.97
CA SER A 200 -6.65 3.89 5.76
C SER A 200 -7.72 3.29 4.87
N LEU A 201 -7.30 2.43 3.94
CA LEU A 201 -8.21 1.70 3.05
C LEU A 201 -8.70 0.37 3.64
N GLY A 202 -8.26 -0.02 4.83
CA GLY A 202 -8.53 -1.35 5.38
C GLY A 202 -7.73 -2.45 4.66
N ASN A 203 -8.22 -3.69 4.75
CA ASN A 203 -7.57 -4.87 4.18
C ASN A 203 -8.09 -5.16 2.76
N PHE A 204 -7.20 -5.68 1.90
CA PHE A 204 -7.59 -6.19 0.58
C PHE A 204 -7.46 -7.72 0.53
N ILE A 205 -6.26 -8.28 0.71
CA ILE A 205 -6.03 -9.72 0.89
C ILE A 205 -5.24 -9.86 2.18
N PHE A 206 -5.89 -10.36 3.22
CA PHE A 206 -5.31 -10.51 4.55
C PHE A 206 -6.08 -11.58 5.33
N ASP A 207 -5.48 -12.17 6.35
CA ASP A 207 -6.07 -13.27 7.12
C ASP A 207 -6.66 -12.84 8.48
N GLN A 208 -7.06 -11.58 8.58
CA GLN A 208 -7.68 -11.02 9.79
C GLN A 208 -9.21 -11.08 9.72
N TYR A 209 -9.79 -12.22 10.12
CA TYR A 209 -11.24 -12.48 10.04
C TYR A 209 -11.97 -12.32 11.38
N PHE A 210 -11.37 -11.67 12.37
CA PHE A 210 -11.88 -11.61 13.73
C PHE A 210 -12.93 -10.50 13.96
N SER A 211 -13.12 -9.58 13.05
CA SER A 211 -14.17 -8.56 13.13
C SER A 211 -14.71 -8.16 11.74
N PRO A 212 -15.95 -7.61 11.66
CA PRO A 212 -16.48 -7.08 10.42
C PRO A 212 -15.60 -5.96 9.81
N GLU A 213 -14.99 -5.14 10.66
CA GLU A 213 -14.17 -4.01 10.26
C GLU A 213 -12.87 -4.47 9.58
N THR A 214 -12.24 -5.55 10.09
CA THR A 214 -11.02 -6.11 9.52
C THR A 214 -11.27 -6.93 8.25
N THR A 215 -12.51 -7.37 8.02
CA THR A 215 -12.91 -8.04 6.77
C THR A 215 -13.45 -7.07 5.71
N ALA A 216 -13.44 -5.77 5.98
CA ALA A 216 -13.81 -4.71 5.04
C ALA A 216 -12.56 -4.01 4.50
N GLY A 217 -12.59 -3.71 3.22
CA GLY A 217 -11.56 -2.94 2.55
C GLY A 217 -12.13 -2.02 1.47
N LEU A 218 -11.28 -1.18 0.94
CA LEU A 218 -11.62 -0.20 -0.08
C LEU A 218 -10.58 -0.22 -1.20
N LEU A 219 -11.04 -0.43 -2.44
CA LEU A 219 -10.28 -0.03 -3.62
C LEU A 219 -10.67 1.42 -3.95
N VAL A 220 -9.69 2.25 -4.23
CA VAL A 220 -9.91 3.63 -4.65
C VAL A 220 -9.47 3.77 -6.10
N ARG A 221 -10.42 4.07 -6.99
CA ARG A 221 -10.09 4.50 -8.35
C ARG A 221 -9.93 6.01 -8.35
N ALA A 222 -8.70 6.47 -8.50
CA ALA A 222 -8.34 7.87 -8.64
C ALA A 222 -8.12 8.18 -10.13
N THR A 223 -8.93 9.06 -10.71
CA THR A 223 -8.77 9.53 -12.09
C THR A 223 -8.28 10.96 -12.07
N TYR A 224 -7.10 11.18 -12.64
CA TYR A 224 -6.50 12.51 -12.77
C TYR A 224 -6.81 13.12 -14.14
N ASP A 225 -7.27 14.35 -14.14
CA ASP A 225 -7.46 15.15 -15.35
C ASP A 225 -6.33 16.18 -15.46
N PRO A 226 -5.39 16.03 -16.41
CA PRO A 226 -4.26 16.95 -16.55
C PRO A 226 -4.68 18.35 -17.05
N ALA A 227 -5.87 18.51 -17.63
CA ALA A 227 -6.35 19.81 -18.06
C ALA A 227 -6.85 20.69 -16.91
N THR A 228 -7.38 20.07 -15.87
CA THR A 228 -7.88 20.76 -14.67
C THR A 228 -6.97 20.60 -13.45
N GLU A 229 -5.97 19.71 -13.53
CA GLU A 229 -5.08 19.31 -12.44
C GLU A 229 -5.85 18.78 -11.22
N GLN A 230 -7.00 18.11 -11.46
CA GLN A 230 -7.88 17.60 -10.41
C GLN A 230 -8.04 16.09 -10.47
N PHE A 231 -8.22 15.50 -9.30
CA PHE A 231 -8.65 14.12 -9.15
C PHE A 231 -10.17 14.02 -9.03
N SER A 232 -10.72 12.95 -9.60
CA SER A 232 -12.02 12.39 -9.23
C SER A 232 -11.82 10.99 -8.66
N PHE A 233 -12.70 10.59 -7.73
CA PHE A 233 -12.55 9.35 -6.99
C PHE A 233 -13.81 8.49 -7.10
N GLU A 234 -13.61 7.18 -7.20
CA GLU A 234 -14.63 6.17 -7.03
C GLU A 234 -14.18 5.21 -5.93
N ASP A 235 -14.93 5.18 -4.84
CA ASP A 235 -14.73 4.25 -3.74
C ASP A 235 -15.44 2.94 -4.05
N ILE A 236 -14.69 1.83 -4.11
CA ILE A 236 -15.15 0.50 -4.48
C ILE A 236 -14.97 -0.43 -3.27
N PRO A 237 -16.02 -0.65 -2.46
CA PRO A 237 -15.92 -1.49 -1.29
C PRO A 237 -15.64 -2.95 -1.65
N VAL A 238 -14.78 -3.59 -0.86
CA VAL A 238 -14.47 -5.02 -0.95
C VAL A 238 -14.72 -5.71 0.38
N THR A 239 -14.98 -7.01 0.33
CA THR A 239 -15.17 -7.87 1.50
C THR A 239 -14.23 -9.07 1.42
N LEU A 240 -13.48 -9.28 2.49
CA LEU A 240 -12.63 -10.44 2.68
C LEU A 240 -13.48 -11.60 3.21
N LYS A 241 -13.52 -12.69 2.47
CA LYS A 241 -14.19 -13.91 2.89
C LYS A 241 -13.26 -14.79 3.72
N ASN A 242 -13.77 -15.45 4.71
CA ASN A 242 -13.00 -16.41 5.53
C ASN A 242 -12.47 -17.63 4.75
N THR A 243 -12.78 -17.71 3.45
CA THR A 243 -12.16 -18.64 2.50
C THR A 243 -10.82 -18.14 1.95
N GLY A 244 -10.38 -16.94 2.32
CA GLY A 244 -9.21 -16.25 1.79
C GLY A 244 -9.48 -15.37 0.58
N GLN A 245 -10.70 -15.40 0.04
CA GLN A 245 -11.06 -14.65 -1.17
C GLN A 245 -11.53 -13.23 -0.82
N THR A 246 -11.05 -12.25 -1.60
CA THR A 246 -11.58 -10.88 -1.59
C THR A 246 -12.53 -10.67 -2.75
N VAL A 247 -13.70 -10.12 -2.48
CA VAL A 247 -14.74 -9.88 -3.48
C VAL A 247 -15.28 -8.45 -3.40
N LEU A 248 -15.76 -7.93 -4.54
CA LEU A 248 -16.50 -6.67 -4.54
C LEU A 248 -17.72 -6.79 -3.64
N THR A 249 -17.91 -5.83 -2.74
CA THR A 249 -19.10 -5.81 -1.86
C THR A 249 -20.34 -5.53 -2.70
N GLN A 250 -21.32 -6.42 -2.65
CA GLN A 250 -22.62 -6.18 -3.30
C GLN A 250 -23.36 -5.05 -2.58
N LYS A 251 -23.91 -4.14 -3.37
CA LYS A 251 -24.76 -3.03 -2.88
C LYS A 251 -26.09 -3.53 -2.39
#